data_59c728ab7eff95bc83934c00e9213fcf
#
_entry.id   59c728ab7eff95bc83934c00e9213fcf
#
_cell.length_a   1.000
_cell.length_b   1.000
_cell.length_c   1.000
_cell.angle_alpha   90.00
_cell.angle_beta   90.00
_cell.angle_gamma   90.00
#
_symmetry.space_group_name_H-M   'P 1'
#
loop_
_entity.id
_entity.type
_entity.pdbx_description
1 polymer ?
#
loop_
_entity_poly.entity_id
_entity_poly.type
_entity_poly.pdbx_seq_one_letter_code
_entity_poly.pdbx_strand_id
1 'polypeptide(L)'
;LAQWALVDEIREGKWKNLDFPRIARQDFGLHGIEFVNTLFEVPTEGYLKKLKQNARDQEVIMVLIMVDDEGDGCSDTKEGRRQFDINHRKWVDIAHYLGCHAIRTNCRGPENVDKKEALQWAAESYNMLLAYARESGISIVIENHGGVSNDPDWMVALMKEVNNPNFGTYPDWRRPSDEFDNFTYLQKTLPYAKGMSYRNQPTEELTARMIKLSKDGGYHGWYGIESSGREAIREGIGLLNKHLLGKKE
;
A
#
# COMPACT_ATOMS: atom_id res chain seq x y z
N LEU A 1 3.79 8.37 -5.95
CA LEU A 1 3.73 9.15 -4.70
C LEU A 1 2.59 8.62 -3.84
N ALA A 2 2.89 8.25 -2.61
CA ALA A 2 1.88 7.91 -1.61
C ALA A 2 1.33 9.19 -0.95
N GLN A 3 0.02 9.25 -0.77
CA GLN A 3 -0.64 10.44 -0.21
C GLN A 3 -0.25 10.71 1.25
N TRP A 4 0.06 9.65 2.02
CA TRP A 4 0.58 9.78 3.39
C TRP A 4 1.86 10.63 3.47
N ALA A 5 2.70 10.66 2.43
CA ALA A 5 3.92 11.48 2.41
C ALA A 5 3.67 12.98 2.56
N LEU A 6 2.45 13.45 2.22
CA LEU A 6 2.03 14.85 2.28
C LEU A 6 0.78 15.07 3.15
N VAL A 7 0.48 14.14 4.05
CA VAL A 7 -0.75 14.17 4.85
C VAL A 7 -0.91 15.44 5.68
N ASP A 8 0.18 16.00 6.20
CA ASP A 8 0.12 17.22 7.00
C ASP A 8 -0.36 18.42 6.18
N GLU A 9 0.04 18.52 4.92
CA GLU A 9 -0.42 19.57 4.03
C GLU A 9 -1.93 19.50 3.76
N ILE A 10 -2.48 18.28 3.60
CA ILE A 10 -3.93 18.08 3.45
C ILE A 10 -4.66 18.47 4.74
N ARG A 11 -4.18 18.00 5.89
CA ARG A 11 -4.78 18.28 7.20
C ARG A 11 -4.77 19.76 7.54
N GLU A 12 -3.74 20.47 7.11
CA GLU A 12 -3.64 21.92 7.22
C GLU A 12 -4.49 22.68 6.18
N GLY A 13 -5.15 21.98 5.27
CA GLY A 13 -6.01 22.57 4.24
C GLY A 13 -5.27 23.28 3.10
N LYS A 14 -3.97 23.00 2.91
CA LYS A 14 -3.18 23.61 1.82
C LYS A 14 -3.64 23.18 0.44
N TRP A 15 -4.18 21.97 0.33
CA TRP A 15 -4.76 21.40 -0.89
C TRP A 15 -5.74 20.27 -0.54
N LYS A 16 -6.52 19.85 -1.54
CA LYS A 16 -7.56 18.81 -1.40
C LYS A 16 -7.19 17.57 -2.19
N ASN A 17 -7.81 16.44 -1.86
CA ASN A 17 -7.54 15.18 -2.57
C ASN A 17 -7.68 15.30 -4.10
N LEU A 18 -8.60 16.14 -4.59
CA LEU A 18 -8.74 16.41 -6.04
C LEU A 18 -7.53 17.09 -6.68
N ASP A 19 -6.66 17.74 -5.89
CA ASP A 19 -5.43 18.39 -6.35
C ASP A 19 -4.24 17.43 -6.43
N PHE A 20 -4.34 16.25 -5.82
CA PHE A 20 -3.22 15.33 -5.66
C PHE A 20 -2.58 14.89 -6.99
N PRO A 21 -3.34 14.59 -8.07
CA PRO A 21 -2.74 14.31 -9.38
C PRO A 21 -1.85 15.43 -9.89
N ARG A 22 -2.31 16.69 -9.76
CA ARG A 22 -1.54 17.88 -10.16
C ARG A 22 -0.25 18.02 -9.33
N ILE A 23 -0.34 17.85 -8.02
CA ILE A 23 0.81 17.96 -7.12
C ILE A 23 1.85 16.89 -7.46
N ALA A 24 1.45 15.64 -7.63
CA ALA A 24 2.36 14.56 -8.00
C ALA A 24 3.09 14.85 -9.33
N ARG A 25 2.35 15.35 -10.31
CA ARG A 25 2.88 15.61 -11.64
C ARG A 25 3.73 16.87 -11.71
N GLN A 26 3.20 18.01 -11.22
CA GLN A 26 3.82 19.32 -11.42
C GLN A 26 4.91 19.62 -10.39
N ASP A 27 4.75 19.19 -9.13
CA ASP A 27 5.71 19.50 -8.06
C ASP A 27 6.84 18.46 -7.99
N PHE A 28 6.59 17.21 -8.43
CA PHE A 28 7.51 16.08 -8.29
C PHE A 28 7.84 15.34 -9.59
N GLY A 29 7.16 15.60 -10.69
CA GLY A 29 7.37 14.92 -11.97
C GLY A 29 6.95 13.45 -11.96
N LEU A 30 6.12 13.03 -11.02
CA LEU A 30 5.69 11.65 -10.86
C LEU A 30 4.40 11.36 -11.64
N HIS A 31 4.30 10.14 -12.17
CA HIS A 31 3.17 9.68 -12.98
C HIS A 31 2.28 8.64 -12.27
N GLY A 32 2.58 8.27 -11.04
CA GLY A 32 1.80 7.31 -10.25
C GLY A 32 1.46 7.87 -8.89
N ILE A 33 0.22 7.66 -8.44
CA ILE A 33 -0.25 8.10 -7.12
C ILE A 33 -0.99 6.98 -6.39
N GLU A 34 -0.82 6.96 -5.07
CA GLU A 34 -1.49 6.05 -4.15
C GLU A 34 -2.30 6.88 -3.16
N PHE A 35 -3.58 6.60 -3.11
CA PHE A 35 -4.52 7.34 -2.27
C PHE A 35 -4.62 6.75 -0.86
N VAL A 36 -5.17 7.56 0.05
CA VAL A 36 -5.63 7.14 1.38
C VAL A 36 -7.13 7.38 1.46
N ASN A 37 -7.89 6.34 1.82
CA ASN A 37 -9.35 6.39 1.86
C ASN A 37 -9.90 7.49 2.77
N THR A 38 -9.29 7.70 3.93
CA THR A 38 -9.72 8.70 4.92
C THR A 38 -9.50 10.15 4.46
N LEU A 39 -8.79 10.36 3.35
CA LEU A 39 -8.54 11.69 2.76
C LEU A 39 -9.48 12.02 1.59
N PHE A 40 -10.40 11.12 1.24
CA PHE A 40 -11.50 11.43 0.32
C PHE A 40 -12.56 12.26 1.06
N GLU A 41 -12.83 13.48 0.60
CA GLU A 41 -13.79 14.36 1.26
C GLU A 41 -15.23 13.80 1.17
N VAL A 42 -15.69 13.51 -0.04
CA VAL A 42 -17.00 12.90 -0.30
C VAL A 42 -16.94 12.03 -1.56
N PRO A 43 -16.72 10.73 -1.48
CA PRO A 43 -16.52 9.86 -2.65
C PRO A 43 -17.83 9.54 -3.39
N THR A 44 -18.57 10.57 -3.80
CA THR A 44 -19.72 10.43 -4.69
C THR A 44 -19.28 10.18 -6.13
N GLU A 45 -20.18 9.70 -6.98
CA GLU A 45 -19.90 9.47 -8.40
C GLU A 45 -19.34 10.72 -9.08
N GLY A 46 -19.94 11.89 -8.84
CA GLY A 46 -19.48 13.17 -9.41
C GLY A 46 -18.07 13.53 -8.96
N TYR A 47 -17.74 13.30 -7.69
CA TYR A 47 -16.42 13.52 -7.14
C TYR A 47 -15.38 12.56 -7.77
N LEU A 48 -15.68 11.27 -7.83
CA LEU A 48 -14.79 10.26 -8.41
C LEU A 48 -14.56 10.50 -9.90
N LYS A 49 -15.60 10.93 -10.63
CA LYS A 49 -15.51 11.34 -12.03
C LYS A 49 -14.58 12.54 -12.23
N LYS A 50 -14.67 13.54 -11.33
CA LYS A 50 -13.77 14.69 -11.34
C LYS A 50 -12.33 14.29 -11.02
N LEU A 51 -12.11 13.46 -10.01
CA LEU A 51 -10.79 12.96 -9.66
C LEU A 51 -10.14 12.21 -10.83
N LYS A 52 -10.90 11.33 -11.48
CA LYS A 52 -10.46 10.58 -12.67
C LYS A 52 -10.11 11.51 -13.84
N GLN A 53 -10.88 12.58 -14.03
CA GLN A 53 -10.57 13.58 -15.05
C GLN A 53 -9.27 14.33 -14.70
N ASN A 54 -9.12 14.80 -13.45
CA ASN A 54 -7.91 15.49 -13.01
C ASN A 54 -6.65 14.61 -13.18
N ALA A 55 -6.74 13.32 -12.89
CA ALA A 55 -5.63 12.39 -13.11
C ALA A 55 -5.28 12.25 -14.61
N ARG A 56 -6.27 12.16 -15.50
CA ARG A 56 -6.08 12.12 -16.96
C ARG A 56 -5.43 13.39 -17.48
N ASP A 57 -5.92 14.56 -17.04
CA ASP A 57 -5.42 15.87 -17.47
C ASP A 57 -3.94 16.08 -17.09
N GLN A 58 -3.47 15.39 -16.05
CA GLN A 58 -2.08 15.41 -15.59
C GLN A 58 -1.26 14.20 -16.06
N GLU A 59 -1.83 13.28 -16.84
CA GLU A 59 -1.20 12.03 -17.27
C GLU A 59 -0.68 11.19 -16.08
N VAL A 60 -1.49 11.10 -15.01
CA VAL A 60 -1.17 10.40 -13.77
C VAL A 60 -2.00 9.13 -13.65
N ILE A 61 -1.34 8.03 -13.31
CA ILE A 61 -1.96 6.73 -13.04
C ILE A 61 -2.34 6.67 -11.55
N MET A 62 -3.58 6.32 -11.27
CA MET A 62 -4.05 6.03 -9.93
C MET A 62 -3.72 4.56 -9.62
N VAL A 63 -2.75 4.34 -8.73
CA VAL A 63 -2.11 3.03 -8.53
C VAL A 63 -2.92 2.15 -7.58
N LEU A 64 -3.16 2.63 -6.37
CA LEU A 64 -3.93 1.92 -5.36
C LEU A 64 -4.59 2.88 -4.36
N ILE A 65 -5.45 2.34 -3.50
CA ILE A 65 -6.02 3.03 -2.35
C ILE A 65 -5.57 2.31 -1.08
N MET A 66 -4.89 3.02 -0.18
CA MET A 66 -4.62 2.57 1.18
C MET A 66 -5.90 2.73 2.00
N VAL A 67 -6.39 1.63 2.57
CA VAL A 67 -7.65 1.62 3.32
C VAL A 67 -7.35 1.50 4.81
N ASP A 68 -7.60 2.58 5.53
CA ASP A 68 -7.45 2.69 6.98
C ASP A 68 -8.83 2.87 7.65
N ASP A 69 -8.90 2.56 8.94
CA ASP A 69 -10.09 2.74 9.81
C ASP A 69 -11.37 1.97 9.37
N GLU A 70 -11.23 0.96 8.51
CA GLU A 70 -12.35 0.12 8.05
C GLU A 70 -12.37 -1.29 8.68
N GLY A 71 -11.61 -1.47 9.76
CA GLY A 71 -11.48 -2.74 10.48
C GLY A 71 -10.17 -3.48 10.19
N ASP A 72 -9.94 -4.55 10.94
CA ASP A 72 -8.72 -5.34 10.86
C ASP A 72 -8.99 -6.72 10.25
N GLY A 73 -8.17 -7.12 9.26
CA GLY A 73 -8.32 -8.40 8.59
C GLY A 73 -8.08 -9.62 9.50
N CYS A 74 -7.47 -9.42 10.67
CA CYS A 74 -7.22 -10.46 11.66
C CYS A 74 -8.04 -10.24 12.95
N SER A 75 -9.32 -9.93 12.81
CA SER A 75 -10.22 -9.81 13.97
C SER A 75 -10.48 -11.17 14.62
N ASP A 76 -10.44 -11.24 15.96
CA ASP A 76 -10.75 -12.43 16.76
C ASP A 76 -12.24 -12.80 16.75
N THR A 77 -13.12 -11.86 16.44
CA THR A 77 -14.56 -12.10 16.37
C THR A 77 -15.04 -12.34 14.93
N LYS A 78 -15.99 -13.24 14.77
CA LYS A 78 -16.64 -13.49 13.46
C LYS A 78 -17.33 -12.24 12.92
N GLU A 79 -17.94 -11.45 13.80
CA GLU A 79 -18.59 -10.21 13.43
C GLU A 79 -17.56 -9.19 12.91
N GLY A 80 -16.42 -9.03 13.61
CA GLY A 80 -15.34 -8.14 13.16
C GLY A 80 -14.78 -8.56 11.79
N ARG A 81 -14.60 -9.85 11.53
CA ARG A 81 -14.16 -10.37 10.23
C ARG A 81 -15.17 -10.07 9.11
N ARG A 82 -16.45 -10.28 9.41
CA ARG A 82 -17.53 -9.95 8.47
C ARG A 82 -17.62 -8.44 8.22
N GLN A 83 -17.47 -7.62 9.27
CA GLN A 83 -17.50 -6.17 9.14
C GLN A 83 -16.32 -5.65 8.33
N PHE A 84 -15.12 -6.22 8.52
CA PHE A 84 -13.95 -5.95 7.66
C PHE A 84 -14.29 -6.16 6.18
N ASP A 85 -14.83 -7.31 5.81
CA ASP A 85 -15.23 -7.58 4.42
C ASP A 85 -16.23 -6.53 3.90
N ILE A 86 -17.32 -6.28 4.65
CA ILE A 86 -18.37 -5.33 4.25
C ILE A 86 -17.81 -3.92 4.05
N ASN A 87 -16.99 -3.45 4.99
CA ASN A 87 -16.45 -2.10 4.95
C ASN A 87 -15.50 -1.87 3.79
N HIS A 88 -14.72 -2.88 3.41
CA HIS A 88 -13.74 -2.77 2.32
C HIS A 88 -14.35 -2.87 0.92
N ARG A 89 -15.56 -3.44 0.76
CA ARG A 89 -16.20 -3.62 -0.56
C ARG A 89 -16.37 -2.30 -1.31
N LYS A 90 -16.81 -1.24 -0.65
CA LYS A 90 -16.93 0.10 -1.27
C LYS A 90 -15.60 0.60 -1.84
N TRP A 91 -14.48 0.28 -1.17
CA TRP A 91 -13.15 0.69 -1.62
C TRP A 91 -12.63 -0.16 -2.77
N VAL A 92 -13.02 -1.43 -2.85
CA VAL A 92 -12.83 -2.28 -4.05
C VAL A 92 -13.55 -1.65 -5.24
N ASP A 93 -14.81 -1.26 -5.09
CA ASP A 93 -15.60 -0.65 -6.16
C ASP A 93 -15.02 0.71 -6.60
N ILE A 94 -14.62 1.55 -5.64
CA ILE A 94 -13.98 2.84 -5.92
C ILE A 94 -12.64 2.64 -6.62
N ALA A 95 -11.80 1.72 -6.17
CA ALA A 95 -10.53 1.39 -6.80
C ALA A 95 -10.72 0.91 -8.25
N HIS A 96 -11.69 0.02 -8.48
CA HIS A 96 -12.05 -0.43 -9.81
C HIS A 96 -12.50 0.74 -10.71
N TYR A 97 -13.41 1.59 -10.21
CA TYR A 97 -13.89 2.74 -10.96
C TYR A 97 -12.77 3.71 -11.34
N LEU A 98 -11.83 3.97 -10.42
CA LEU A 98 -10.68 4.85 -10.64
C LEU A 98 -9.63 4.22 -11.57
N GLY A 99 -9.61 2.90 -11.70
CA GLY A 99 -8.63 2.16 -12.50
C GLY A 99 -7.36 1.82 -11.71
N CYS A 100 -7.46 1.78 -10.38
CA CYS A 100 -6.40 1.24 -9.53
C CYS A 100 -6.25 -0.27 -9.75
N HIS A 101 -5.07 -0.82 -9.40
CA HIS A 101 -4.86 -2.28 -9.48
C HIS A 101 -5.07 -3.00 -8.14
N ALA A 102 -5.08 -2.26 -7.03
CA ALA A 102 -5.18 -2.84 -5.71
C ALA A 102 -5.83 -1.90 -4.69
N ILE A 103 -6.28 -2.48 -3.58
CA ILE A 103 -6.43 -1.80 -2.29
C ILE A 103 -5.45 -2.38 -1.28
N ARG A 104 -4.87 -1.55 -0.41
CA ARG A 104 -4.05 -1.97 0.73
C ARG A 104 -4.91 -1.99 1.98
N THR A 105 -4.80 -3.06 2.76
CA THR A 105 -5.54 -3.30 3.99
C THR A 105 -4.61 -3.52 5.18
N ASN A 106 -5.12 -3.42 6.40
CA ASN A 106 -4.42 -3.69 7.64
C ASN A 106 -4.77 -5.08 8.19
N CYS A 107 -3.77 -5.74 8.81
CA CYS A 107 -3.90 -7.06 9.40
C CYS A 107 -2.98 -7.16 10.63
N ARG A 108 -3.41 -6.59 11.76
CA ARG A 108 -2.61 -6.53 12.99
C ARG A 108 -2.92 -7.67 13.95
N GLY A 109 -4.20 -7.98 14.09
CA GLY A 109 -4.73 -8.90 15.10
C GLY A 109 -4.66 -8.35 16.52
N PRO A 110 -5.26 -9.05 17.49
CA PRO A 110 -5.16 -8.72 18.91
C PRO A 110 -3.72 -8.84 19.43
N GLU A 111 -3.45 -8.14 20.54
CA GLU A 111 -2.18 -8.33 21.27
C GLU A 111 -2.05 -9.76 21.80
N ASN A 112 -0.85 -10.32 21.72
CA ASN A 112 -0.54 -11.68 22.22
C ASN A 112 -1.40 -12.80 21.62
N VAL A 113 -1.91 -12.63 20.42
CA VAL A 113 -2.72 -13.64 19.73
C VAL A 113 -1.89 -14.89 19.40
N ASP A 114 -2.53 -16.06 19.50
CA ASP A 114 -1.95 -17.28 18.94
C ASP A 114 -1.83 -17.16 17.41
N LYS A 115 -0.62 -17.32 16.88
CA LYS A 115 -0.34 -17.09 15.45
C LYS A 115 -1.10 -18.03 14.51
N LYS A 116 -1.48 -19.23 14.97
CA LYS A 116 -2.25 -20.18 14.15
C LYS A 116 -3.72 -19.77 14.09
N GLU A 117 -4.29 -19.34 15.24
CA GLU A 117 -5.64 -18.79 15.25
C GLU A 117 -5.72 -17.53 14.41
N ALA A 118 -4.77 -16.59 14.57
CA ALA A 118 -4.66 -15.38 13.77
C ALA A 118 -4.61 -15.69 12.27
N LEU A 119 -3.87 -16.75 11.87
CA LEU A 119 -3.78 -17.15 10.47
C LEU A 119 -5.14 -17.59 9.92
N GLN A 120 -5.91 -18.36 10.69
CA GLN A 120 -7.23 -18.83 10.29
C GLN A 120 -8.23 -17.67 10.19
N TRP A 121 -8.21 -16.75 11.16
CA TRP A 121 -9.07 -15.57 11.15
C TRP A 121 -8.78 -14.65 9.96
N ALA A 122 -7.51 -14.39 9.70
CA ALA A 122 -7.11 -13.59 8.54
C ALA A 122 -7.50 -14.28 7.22
N ALA A 123 -7.24 -15.58 7.09
CA ALA A 123 -7.63 -16.33 5.88
C ALA A 123 -9.14 -16.28 5.64
N GLU A 124 -9.96 -16.40 6.69
CA GLU A 124 -11.43 -16.25 6.58
C GLU A 124 -11.82 -14.86 6.05
N SER A 125 -11.29 -13.78 6.66
CA SER A 125 -11.58 -12.41 6.26
C SER A 125 -11.19 -12.13 4.81
N TYR A 126 -9.96 -12.51 4.45
CA TYR A 126 -9.45 -12.23 3.10
C TYR A 126 -10.11 -13.08 2.03
N ASN A 127 -10.50 -14.32 2.32
CA ASN A 127 -11.28 -15.13 1.38
C ASN A 127 -12.66 -14.51 1.08
N MET A 128 -13.34 -13.92 2.08
CA MET A 128 -14.59 -13.21 1.86
C MET A 128 -14.39 -11.99 0.95
N LEU A 129 -13.42 -11.15 1.26
CA LEU A 129 -13.15 -9.94 0.48
C LEU A 129 -12.65 -10.25 -0.94
N LEU A 130 -11.81 -11.27 -1.10
CA LEU A 130 -11.32 -11.72 -2.40
C LEU A 130 -12.43 -12.31 -3.27
N ALA A 131 -13.40 -13.00 -2.66
CA ALA A 131 -14.58 -13.49 -3.38
C ALA A 131 -15.40 -12.33 -3.94
N TYR A 132 -15.54 -11.24 -3.20
CA TYR A 132 -16.18 -10.01 -3.69
C TYR A 132 -15.36 -9.33 -4.80
N ALA A 133 -14.05 -9.17 -4.58
CA ALA A 133 -13.17 -8.46 -5.50
C ALA A 133 -12.90 -9.21 -6.82
N ARG A 134 -13.26 -10.48 -6.92
CA ARG A 134 -12.93 -11.35 -8.08
C ARG A 134 -13.31 -10.75 -9.42
N GLU A 135 -14.52 -10.25 -9.55
CA GLU A 135 -15.06 -9.73 -10.82
C GLU A 135 -14.50 -8.33 -11.17
N SER A 136 -13.98 -7.60 -10.17
CA SER A 136 -13.39 -6.27 -10.38
C SER A 136 -11.93 -6.33 -10.84
N GLY A 137 -11.25 -7.48 -10.66
CA GLY A 137 -9.82 -7.62 -10.94
C GLY A 137 -8.91 -6.87 -9.97
N ILE A 138 -9.47 -6.34 -8.87
CA ILE A 138 -8.70 -5.61 -7.85
C ILE A 138 -7.94 -6.61 -6.96
N SER A 139 -6.65 -6.37 -6.79
CA SER A 139 -5.84 -7.11 -5.82
C SER A 139 -6.05 -6.56 -4.40
N ILE A 140 -6.05 -7.47 -3.43
CA ILE A 140 -6.07 -7.15 -2.02
C ILE A 140 -4.66 -7.37 -1.48
N VAL A 141 -4.04 -6.34 -0.92
CA VAL A 141 -2.68 -6.42 -0.41
C VAL A 141 -2.58 -6.04 1.07
N ILE A 142 -1.65 -6.65 1.78
CA ILE A 142 -1.41 -6.41 3.21
C ILE A 142 -0.06 -5.73 3.39
N GLU A 143 -0.07 -4.66 4.18
CA GLU A 143 1.12 -3.97 4.65
C GLU A 143 1.59 -4.52 6.01
N ASN A 144 2.91 -4.51 6.25
CA ASN A 144 3.50 -4.75 7.57
C ASN A 144 3.29 -3.51 8.48
N HIS A 145 2.08 -3.39 9.01
CA HIS A 145 1.63 -2.21 9.75
C HIS A 145 1.34 -2.49 11.24
N GLY A 146 2.03 -3.46 11.83
CA GLY A 146 1.91 -3.84 13.25
C GLY A 146 1.36 -5.26 13.47
N GLY A 147 1.47 -5.74 14.70
CA GLY A 147 0.97 -7.06 15.10
C GLY A 147 1.54 -8.20 14.26
N VAL A 148 0.68 -9.15 13.91
CA VAL A 148 1.09 -10.35 13.14
C VAL A 148 1.62 -10.03 11.75
N SER A 149 1.21 -8.90 11.14
CA SER A 149 1.69 -8.51 9.81
C SER A 149 3.17 -8.12 9.79
N ASN A 150 3.77 -7.82 10.94
CA ASN A 150 5.20 -7.56 11.06
C ASN A 150 6.06 -8.84 11.04
N ASP A 151 5.46 -10.02 11.19
CA ASP A 151 6.16 -11.29 11.09
C ASP A 151 6.17 -11.78 9.64
N PRO A 152 7.34 -11.77 8.95
CA PRO A 152 7.40 -12.18 7.56
C PRO A 152 7.09 -13.66 7.33
N ASP A 153 7.36 -14.53 8.31
CA ASP A 153 7.04 -15.96 8.20
C ASP A 153 5.54 -16.19 8.29
N TRP A 154 4.87 -15.47 9.19
CA TRP A 154 3.43 -15.47 9.29
C TRP A 154 2.77 -14.91 8.01
N MET A 155 3.27 -13.81 7.46
CA MET A 155 2.77 -13.26 6.20
C MET A 155 2.90 -14.25 5.04
N VAL A 156 4.04 -14.92 4.91
CA VAL A 156 4.24 -15.95 3.89
C VAL A 156 3.28 -17.14 4.11
N ALA A 157 3.05 -17.53 5.36
CA ALA A 157 2.08 -18.60 5.69
C ALA A 157 0.65 -18.18 5.26
N LEU A 158 0.26 -16.93 5.51
CA LEU A 158 -1.05 -16.40 5.10
C LEU A 158 -1.20 -16.37 3.56
N MET A 159 -0.15 -15.94 2.84
CA MET A 159 -0.16 -15.95 1.38
C MET A 159 -0.39 -17.36 0.80
N LYS A 160 0.25 -18.36 1.42
CA LYS A 160 0.11 -19.77 1.03
C LYS A 160 -1.25 -20.36 1.41
N GLU A 161 -1.79 -20.00 2.57
CA GLU A 161 -3.08 -20.48 3.06
C GLU A 161 -4.23 -19.99 2.16
N VAL A 162 -4.24 -18.69 1.86
CA VAL A 162 -5.26 -18.09 0.99
C VAL A 162 -5.07 -18.48 -0.48
N ASN A 163 -3.83 -18.63 -0.92
CA ASN A 163 -3.44 -19.09 -2.26
C ASN A 163 -4.28 -18.51 -3.41
N ASN A 164 -4.40 -17.19 -3.46
CA ASN A 164 -5.20 -16.49 -4.47
C ASN A 164 -4.30 -15.54 -5.29
N PRO A 165 -4.36 -15.56 -6.64
CA PRO A 165 -3.52 -14.71 -7.50
C PRO A 165 -3.73 -13.21 -7.30
N ASN A 166 -4.89 -12.79 -6.80
CA ASN A 166 -5.22 -11.40 -6.48
C ASN A 166 -4.95 -11.04 -5.01
N PHE A 167 -4.31 -11.92 -4.24
CA PHE A 167 -3.86 -11.64 -2.89
C PHE A 167 -2.36 -11.44 -2.86
N GLY A 168 -1.88 -10.51 -2.03
CA GLY A 168 -0.44 -10.23 -2.00
C GLY A 168 0.00 -9.38 -0.81
N THR A 169 1.28 -9.07 -0.81
CA THR A 169 1.91 -8.20 0.19
C THR A 169 2.16 -6.81 -0.40
N TYR A 170 2.24 -5.84 0.50
CA TYR A 170 2.63 -4.45 0.23
C TYR A 170 3.72 -4.07 1.24
N PRO A 171 4.99 -4.53 1.05
CA PRO A 171 6.06 -4.29 2.01
C PRO A 171 6.31 -2.80 2.23
N ASP A 172 6.18 -2.34 3.48
CA ASP A 172 6.60 -0.99 3.91
C ASP A 172 8.07 -1.04 4.35
N TRP A 173 8.89 -0.20 3.72
CA TRP A 173 10.30 -0.01 4.02
C TRP A 173 10.46 0.94 5.21
N ARG A 174 10.01 0.53 6.38
CA ARG A 174 10.16 1.29 7.60
C ARG A 174 11.62 1.62 7.90
N ARG A 175 11.84 2.56 8.79
CA ARG A 175 13.16 2.72 9.38
C ARG A 175 13.50 1.45 10.15
N PRO A 176 14.71 0.91 9.98
CA PRO A 176 15.16 -0.23 10.77
C PRO A 176 15.09 0.06 12.26
N SER A 177 14.65 -0.92 13.04
CA SER A 177 14.71 -0.92 14.50
C SER A 177 15.28 -2.27 14.95
N ASP A 178 15.69 -2.38 16.20
CA ASP A 178 16.20 -3.64 16.77
C ASP A 178 15.16 -4.77 16.71
N GLU A 179 13.88 -4.41 16.62
CA GLU A 179 12.76 -5.35 16.58
C GLU A 179 12.28 -5.69 15.16
N PHE A 180 12.73 -4.91 14.15
CA PHE A 180 12.23 -5.06 12.79
C PHE A 180 13.33 -4.93 11.74
N ASP A 181 13.62 -6.03 11.06
CA ASP A 181 14.58 -6.11 9.96
C ASP A 181 13.85 -5.98 8.61
N ASN A 182 13.85 -4.78 8.05
CA ASN A 182 13.27 -4.48 6.74
C ASN A 182 13.81 -5.38 5.63
N PHE A 183 15.10 -5.68 5.65
CA PHE A 183 15.74 -6.47 4.59
C PHE A 183 15.24 -7.91 4.60
N THR A 184 15.25 -8.56 5.76
CA THR A 184 14.71 -9.92 5.90
C THR A 184 13.21 -9.96 5.61
N TYR A 185 12.45 -8.94 6.06
CA TYR A 185 11.03 -8.85 5.75
C TYR A 185 10.79 -8.79 4.24
N LEU A 186 11.44 -7.84 3.56
CA LEU A 186 11.31 -7.69 2.12
C LEU A 186 11.74 -8.96 1.38
N GLN A 187 12.86 -9.58 1.76
CA GLN A 187 13.36 -10.79 1.11
C GLN A 187 12.32 -11.93 1.13
N LYS A 188 11.64 -12.13 2.27
CA LYS A 188 10.65 -13.20 2.41
C LYS A 188 9.33 -12.90 1.72
N THR A 189 8.86 -11.66 1.77
CA THR A 189 7.53 -11.27 1.29
C THR A 189 7.51 -10.84 -0.18
N LEU A 190 8.66 -10.51 -0.76
CA LEU A 190 8.82 -10.05 -2.13
C LEU A 190 8.17 -10.95 -3.20
N PRO A 191 8.20 -12.30 -3.11
CA PRO A 191 7.54 -13.16 -4.09
C PRO A 191 6.03 -12.95 -4.20
N TYR A 192 5.42 -12.32 -3.19
CA TYR A 192 3.98 -12.04 -3.12
C TYR A 192 3.67 -10.55 -3.29
N ALA A 193 4.69 -9.70 -3.46
CA ALA A 193 4.51 -8.26 -3.51
C ALA A 193 3.78 -7.81 -4.78
N LYS A 194 2.73 -7.01 -4.60
CA LYS A 194 1.96 -6.38 -5.68
C LYS A 194 2.06 -4.85 -5.69
N GLY A 195 2.79 -4.30 -4.79
CA GLY A 195 3.18 -2.92 -4.59
C GLY A 195 4.15 -2.87 -3.45
N MET A 196 4.76 -1.73 -3.17
CA MET A 196 5.55 -1.54 -1.96
C MET A 196 5.62 -0.07 -1.57
N SER A 197 5.59 0.18 -0.27
CA SER A 197 5.81 1.50 0.30
C SER A 197 7.30 1.74 0.48
N TYR A 198 7.84 2.57 -0.38
CA TYR A 198 9.22 3.00 -0.32
C TYR A 198 9.38 4.13 0.70
N ARG A 199 10.33 3.97 1.62
CA ARG A 199 10.79 5.02 2.52
C ARG A 199 12.30 5.18 2.42
N ASN A 200 12.80 6.42 2.48
CA ASN A 200 14.23 6.68 2.58
C ASN A 200 14.80 5.95 3.79
N GLN A 201 15.83 5.16 3.58
CA GLN A 201 16.51 4.46 4.65
C GLN A 201 17.58 5.36 5.28
N PRO A 202 18.09 5.05 6.49
CA PRO A 202 19.09 5.88 7.17
C PRO A 202 20.36 6.13 6.37
N THR A 203 20.70 5.25 5.43
CA THR A 203 21.84 5.40 4.53
C THR A 203 21.46 5.07 3.10
N GLU A 204 22.11 5.74 2.14
CA GLU A 204 21.96 5.42 0.72
C GLU A 204 22.35 3.97 0.41
N GLU A 205 23.37 3.43 1.08
CA GLU A 205 23.81 2.05 0.90
C GLU A 205 22.69 1.06 1.22
N LEU A 206 21.97 1.26 2.33
CA LEU A 206 20.85 0.40 2.71
C LEU A 206 19.72 0.50 1.69
N THR A 207 19.39 1.73 1.25
CA THR A 207 18.40 1.96 0.19
C THR A 207 18.79 1.21 -1.09
N ALA A 208 20.05 1.33 -1.53
CA ALA A 208 20.54 0.67 -2.72
C ALA A 208 20.47 -0.87 -2.61
N ARG A 209 20.81 -1.42 -1.43
CA ARG A 209 20.70 -2.86 -1.17
C ARG A 209 19.26 -3.35 -1.24
N MET A 210 18.29 -2.61 -0.71
CA MET A 210 16.88 -2.97 -0.77
C MET A 210 16.31 -2.87 -2.20
N ILE A 211 16.69 -1.83 -2.94
CA ILE A 211 16.36 -1.71 -4.37
C ILE A 211 16.95 -2.89 -5.17
N LYS A 212 18.23 -3.21 -4.91
CA LYS A 212 18.88 -4.35 -5.59
C LYS A 212 18.16 -5.67 -5.26
N LEU A 213 17.81 -5.89 -4.00
CA LEU A 213 17.07 -7.08 -3.59
C LEU A 213 15.73 -7.22 -4.34
N SER A 214 14.97 -6.14 -4.44
CA SER A 214 13.68 -6.16 -5.15
C SER A 214 13.85 -6.42 -6.65
N LYS A 215 14.87 -5.82 -7.30
CA LYS A 215 15.19 -6.07 -8.72
C LYS A 215 15.62 -7.52 -8.97
N ASP A 216 16.56 -8.01 -8.18
CA ASP A 216 17.08 -9.38 -8.30
C ASP A 216 15.98 -10.42 -8.03
N GLY A 217 15.02 -10.10 -7.16
CA GLY A 217 13.82 -10.91 -6.91
C GLY A 217 12.73 -10.79 -7.98
N GLY A 218 12.98 -10.06 -9.06
CA GLY A 218 12.06 -9.95 -10.19
C GLY A 218 10.86 -9.03 -9.97
N TYR A 219 10.94 -8.11 -9.01
CA TYR A 219 9.86 -7.14 -8.81
C TYR A 219 9.85 -6.07 -9.90
N HIS A 220 8.71 -5.90 -10.56
CA HIS A 220 8.48 -4.92 -11.63
C HIS A 220 7.28 -3.99 -11.33
N GLY A 221 6.80 -3.98 -10.09
CA GLY A 221 5.67 -3.16 -9.67
C GLY A 221 6.06 -1.72 -9.30
N TRP A 222 5.13 -1.04 -8.66
CA TRP A 222 5.27 0.33 -8.22
C TRP A 222 6.03 0.45 -6.90
N TYR A 223 6.88 1.47 -6.79
CA TYR A 223 7.49 1.91 -5.54
C TYR A 223 6.75 3.18 -5.09
N GLY A 224 5.82 3.04 -4.18
CA GLY A 224 5.08 4.16 -3.59
C GLY A 224 5.96 4.96 -2.65
N ILE A 225 6.34 6.20 -3.01
CA ILE A 225 7.19 7.02 -2.13
C ILE A 225 6.33 7.54 -0.98
N GLU A 226 6.63 7.09 0.24
CA GLU A 226 5.93 7.44 1.47
C GLU A 226 6.87 8.11 2.51
N SER A 227 8.03 8.58 2.08
CA SER A 227 8.90 9.43 2.90
C SER A 227 8.23 10.78 3.15
N SER A 228 8.09 11.18 4.43
CA SER A 228 7.28 12.33 4.82
C SER A 228 7.92 13.67 4.47
N GLY A 229 7.16 14.53 3.82
CA GLY A 229 7.56 15.89 3.47
C GLY A 229 8.25 16.03 2.12
N ARG A 230 8.18 17.23 1.54
CA ARG A 230 8.60 17.51 0.17
C ARG A 230 10.08 17.23 -0.11
N GLU A 231 10.95 17.52 0.86
CA GLU A 231 12.40 17.27 0.71
C GLU A 231 12.69 15.78 0.68
N ALA A 232 12.13 15.01 1.62
CA ALA A 232 12.31 13.56 1.67
C ALA A 232 11.73 12.85 0.44
N ILE A 233 10.65 13.37 -0.14
CA ILE A 233 10.11 12.88 -1.42
C ILE A 233 11.12 13.11 -2.55
N ARG A 234 11.70 14.30 -2.68
CA ARG A 234 12.69 14.60 -3.72
C ARG A 234 13.96 13.76 -3.58
N GLU A 235 14.43 13.59 -2.35
CA GLU A 235 15.55 12.67 -2.06
C GLU A 235 15.20 11.24 -2.51
N GLY A 236 14.03 10.73 -2.15
CA GLY A 236 13.57 9.39 -2.55
C GLY A 236 13.48 9.23 -4.07
N ILE A 237 13.02 10.25 -4.79
CA ILE A 237 13.00 10.27 -6.26
C ILE A 237 14.44 10.16 -6.81
N GLY A 238 15.38 10.93 -6.25
CA GLY A 238 16.79 10.87 -6.64
C GLY A 238 17.38 9.48 -6.44
N LEU A 239 17.19 8.88 -5.27
CA LEU A 239 17.68 7.54 -4.94
C LEU A 239 17.07 6.45 -5.84
N LEU A 240 15.76 6.50 -6.10
CA LEU A 240 15.10 5.57 -7.01
C LEU A 240 15.59 5.75 -8.45
N ASN A 241 15.74 6.99 -8.94
CA ASN A 241 16.29 7.26 -10.26
C ASN A 241 17.71 6.70 -10.41
N LYS A 242 18.55 6.90 -9.41
CA LYS A 242 19.95 6.44 -9.40
C LYS A 242 20.05 4.92 -9.37
N HIS A 243 19.41 4.27 -8.42
CA HIS A 243 19.62 2.84 -8.14
C HIS A 243 18.64 1.91 -8.87
N LEU A 244 17.41 2.37 -9.16
CA LEU A 244 16.43 1.57 -9.89
C LEU A 244 16.55 1.76 -11.40
N LEU A 245 16.65 3.00 -11.88
CA LEU A 245 16.65 3.33 -13.30
C LEU A 245 18.05 3.53 -13.89
N GLY A 246 19.11 3.57 -13.06
CA GLY A 246 20.49 3.79 -13.50
C GLY A 246 20.74 5.19 -14.10
N LYS A 247 19.87 6.17 -13.81
CA LYS A 247 20.06 7.54 -14.26
C LYS A 247 21.19 8.18 -13.45
N LYS A 248 22.21 8.73 -14.14
CA LYS A 248 23.19 9.60 -13.49
C LYS A 248 22.53 10.96 -13.24
N GLU A 249 22.87 11.58 -12.11
CA GLU A 249 22.54 12.97 -11.82
C GLU A 249 23.07 13.93 -12.87
#